data_d0d698ba3d7acbb2e1f59e45795c3cd2
#
_entry.id   d0d698ba3d7acbb2e1f59e45795c3cd2
#
_cell.length_a   1.000
_cell.length_b   1.000
_cell.length_c   1.000
_cell.angle_alpha   90.00
_cell.angle_beta   90.00
_cell.angle_gamma   90.00
#
_symmetry.space_group_name_H-M   'P 1'
#
loop_
_entity.id
_entity.type
_entity.pdbx_description
1 polymer ?
#
loop_
_entity_poly.entity_id
_entity_poly.type
_entity_poly.pdbx_seq_one_letter_code
_entity_poly.pdbx_strand_id
1 'polypeptide(L)'
;MAFGLSKWDGAVDVVVVGSGIGGLSAAIAAHDRGAKVLVLEKAPKLGGVSAYSGGEVFVPANHVQERDGLADTPEEGMRYLQFLAGGYAEPELQRALLDTGRVAARYFEEKAGVRWKVVKGFPDYHYPHAPGTVAAGRYLETELFDGATLGDWQKRTYLSPHMPNGITHDELFAWGGFVNVMKWDFALMGKRYKQDKRGFGPGMMAYFVKAAMIDRGIPAHIDSPARALVVEDGVVVGVRAERGGKDFLVRARRGVVLAAGGYDWNPEVARWFELLPEWQSMVQPSVTGDAMTMGAEIGATVAAVPAFNLGLFFGYRVPGEEHDGKPLWRGSWEGGFPHAIWVNRAGQRFADESFYRDYLPKTRAWDGVRQEHPNFPPYLVFDSNYRAKYPLGTVLPLQDFPPGLVETADTLRELAAKLGIDADGLERTVMHFNGMAAEGVDHDFGRGTYPWAAMMTGDSSRPNPNLGPLDKAPYYGLRLHVASVGINAAGLRTNAVGQVIHVRGRPIEGLYAVGNSAAPLDIGAGYQSGLSNLRGMVFGYRAALHAAQRS
;
A
#
# COMPACT_ATOMS: atom_id res chain seq x y z
N MET A 1 27.34 20.91 -8.12
CA MET A 1 27.92 21.41 -9.38
C MET A 1 26.93 22.40 -9.99
N ALA A 2 27.33 23.65 -10.20
CA ALA A 2 26.50 24.61 -10.91
C ALA A 2 26.55 24.25 -12.40
N PHE A 3 25.47 23.67 -12.92
CA PHE A 3 25.30 23.52 -14.35
C PHE A 3 25.02 24.91 -14.91
N GLY A 4 25.89 25.41 -15.80
CA GLY A 4 25.62 26.61 -16.58
C GLY A 4 24.42 26.35 -17.51
N LEU A 5 23.19 26.48 -16.98
CA LEU A 5 21.96 26.25 -17.72
C LEU A 5 21.72 27.44 -18.67
N SER A 6 21.97 27.24 -19.93
CA SER A 6 21.82 28.29 -20.95
C SER A 6 20.36 28.49 -21.40
N LYS A 7 19.42 27.55 -21.16
CA LYS A 7 18.04 27.69 -21.63
C LYS A 7 17.08 26.71 -20.93
N TRP A 8 15.92 27.21 -20.48
CA TRP A 8 14.78 26.42 -20.04
C TRP A 8 13.92 26.01 -21.25
N ASP A 9 13.49 24.72 -21.30
CA ASP A 9 12.57 24.23 -22.32
C ASP A 9 11.11 24.59 -22.02
N GLY A 10 10.81 24.88 -20.75
CA GLY A 10 9.50 25.29 -20.30
C GLY A 10 9.53 25.96 -18.93
N ALA A 11 8.45 26.66 -18.58
CA ALA A 11 8.30 27.30 -17.29
C ALA A 11 6.82 27.25 -16.83
N VAL A 12 6.64 26.79 -15.60
CA VAL A 12 5.34 26.73 -14.91
C VAL A 12 5.49 27.28 -13.49
N ASP A 13 4.40 27.36 -12.74
CA ASP A 13 4.47 27.79 -11.35
C ASP A 13 4.85 26.62 -10.44
N VAL A 14 4.24 25.44 -10.64
CA VAL A 14 4.50 24.22 -9.85
C VAL A 14 4.80 23.04 -10.78
N VAL A 15 5.92 22.38 -10.56
CA VAL A 15 6.22 21.07 -11.17
C VAL A 15 5.91 19.98 -10.15
N VAL A 16 5.08 19.01 -10.55
CA VAL A 16 4.76 17.83 -9.75
C VAL A 16 5.45 16.61 -10.37
N VAL A 17 6.27 15.92 -9.59
CA VAL A 17 7.00 14.72 -10.02
C VAL A 17 6.31 13.48 -9.47
N GLY A 18 5.62 12.73 -10.34
CA GLY A 18 4.82 11.55 -10.01
C GLY A 18 3.32 11.82 -10.03
N SER A 19 2.55 10.80 -10.43
CA SER A 19 1.11 10.87 -10.66
C SER A 19 0.27 9.98 -9.73
N GLY A 20 0.83 9.53 -8.61
CA GLY A 20 0.06 8.90 -7.53
C GLY A 20 -0.89 9.89 -6.86
N ILE A 21 -1.68 9.45 -5.88
CA ILE A 21 -2.68 10.31 -5.21
C ILE A 21 -2.06 11.59 -4.64
N GLY A 22 -0.82 11.53 -4.10
CA GLY A 22 -0.13 12.72 -3.58
C GLY A 22 0.18 13.74 -4.66
N GLY A 23 0.67 13.29 -5.81
CA GLY A 23 0.98 14.15 -6.95
C GLY A 23 -0.27 14.78 -7.56
N LEU A 24 -1.30 13.99 -7.84
CA LEU A 24 -2.53 14.52 -8.43
C LEU A 24 -3.31 15.40 -7.45
N SER A 25 -3.28 15.11 -6.14
CA SER A 25 -3.83 16.02 -5.13
C SER A 25 -3.12 17.37 -5.13
N ALA A 26 -1.79 17.37 -5.21
CA ALA A 26 -1.02 18.61 -5.31
C ALA A 26 -1.32 19.36 -6.62
N ALA A 27 -1.38 18.65 -7.74
CA ALA A 27 -1.64 19.27 -9.05
C ALA A 27 -3.01 19.94 -9.10
N ILE A 28 -4.06 19.25 -8.64
CA ILE A 28 -5.44 19.76 -8.59
C ILE A 28 -5.52 20.99 -7.67
N ALA A 29 -5.00 20.88 -6.45
CA ALA A 29 -5.10 21.96 -5.47
C ALA A 29 -4.28 23.21 -5.87
N ALA A 30 -3.11 23.04 -6.47
CA ALA A 30 -2.30 24.15 -7.00
C ALA A 30 -3.01 24.85 -8.17
N HIS A 31 -3.55 24.08 -9.12
CA HIS A 31 -4.30 24.61 -10.25
C HIS A 31 -5.53 25.42 -9.76
N ASP A 32 -6.29 24.92 -8.81
CA ASP A 32 -7.46 25.60 -8.27
C ASP A 32 -7.13 26.89 -7.49
N ARG A 33 -5.83 27.10 -7.19
CA ARG A 33 -5.27 28.36 -6.65
C ARG A 33 -4.64 29.26 -7.74
N GLY A 34 -4.91 28.96 -9.01
CA GLY A 34 -4.46 29.74 -10.15
C GLY A 34 -3.02 29.48 -10.61
N ALA A 35 -2.34 28.45 -10.05
CA ALA A 35 -0.99 28.11 -10.50
C ALA A 35 -1.02 27.35 -11.83
N LYS A 36 -0.05 27.66 -12.71
CA LYS A 36 0.24 26.82 -13.87
C LYS A 36 1.03 25.60 -13.39
N VAL A 37 0.49 24.40 -13.65
CA VAL A 37 1.06 23.13 -13.16
C VAL A 37 1.51 22.26 -14.33
N LEU A 38 2.60 21.53 -14.16
CA LEU A 38 3.02 20.42 -15.02
C LEU A 38 3.25 19.17 -14.18
N VAL A 39 2.69 18.05 -14.60
CA VAL A 39 2.97 16.72 -14.02
C VAL A 39 4.01 16.00 -14.87
N LEU A 40 5.08 15.51 -14.25
CA LEU A 40 6.08 14.61 -14.85
C LEU A 40 5.90 13.22 -14.28
N GLU A 41 5.65 12.22 -15.13
CA GLU A 41 5.50 10.82 -14.76
C GLU A 41 6.54 9.96 -15.47
N LYS A 42 7.28 9.17 -14.69
CA LYS A 42 8.33 8.27 -15.18
C LYS A 42 7.74 7.09 -15.95
N ALA A 43 6.60 6.58 -15.49
CA ALA A 43 5.93 5.44 -16.09
C ALA A 43 5.13 5.82 -17.34
N PRO A 44 4.78 4.84 -18.20
CA PRO A 44 3.92 5.06 -19.36
C PRO A 44 2.44 5.28 -19.00
N LYS A 45 2.08 5.16 -17.73
CA LYS A 45 0.70 5.31 -17.23
C LYS A 45 0.67 6.12 -15.93
N LEU A 46 -0.45 6.83 -15.73
CA LEU A 46 -0.73 7.59 -14.51
C LEU A 46 -1.34 6.69 -13.42
N GLY A 47 -1.25 7.13 -12.17
CA GLY A 47 -1.91 6.52 -11.01
C GLY A 47 -0.96 6.02 -9.93
N GLY A 48 0.32 5.75 -10.28
CA GLY A 48 1.33 5.32 -9.32
C GLY A 48 0.89 4.09 -8.50
N VAL A 49 1.50 3.86 -7.35
CA VAL A 49 1.17 2.77 -6.41
C VAL A 49 -0.28 2.86 -5.91
N SER A 50 -0.85 4.07 -5.84
CA SER A 50 -2.24 4.27 -5.42
C SER A 50 -3.24 3.53 -6.32
N ALA A 51 -2.94 3.38 -7.63
CA ALA A 51 -3.76 2.59 -8.54
C ALA A 51 -3.63 1.07 -8.33
N TYR A 52 -2.55 0.58 -7.67
CA TYR A 52 -2.38 -0.84 -7.36
C TYR A 52 -3.00 -1.23 -6.03
N SER A 53 -3.33 -0.24 -5.17
CA SER A 53 -3.85 -0.42 -3.81
C SER A 53 -5.31 -0.86 -3.77
N GLY A 54 -5.80 -1.15 -2.57
CA GLY A 54 -7.23 -1.33 -2.30
C GLY A 54 -8.09 -0.08 -2.54
N GLY A 55 -7.47 1.11 -2.67
CA GLY A 55 -8.18 2.35 -2.98
C GLY A 55 -8.88 2.99 -1.80
N GLU A 56 -8.69 2.47 -0.60
CA GLU A 56 -9.22 3.09 0.61
C GLU A 56 -8.42 4.33 0.99
N VAL A 57 -9.11 5.30 1.59
CA VAL A 57 -8.53 6.44 2.30
C VAL A 57 -9.04 6.41 3.74
N PHE A 58 -8.13 6.34 4.71
CA PHE A 58 -8.48 6.26 6.13
C PHE A 58 -8.64 7.65 6.74
N VAL A 59 -9.87 8.10 6.93
CA VAL A 59 -10.18 9.46 7.40
C VAL A 59 -11.04 9.40 8.67
N PRO A 60 -10.45 9.53 9.87
CA PRO A 60 -11.23 9.63 11.09
C PRO A 60 -12.16 10.83 11.10
N ALA A 61 -13.34 10.68 11.68
CA ALA A 61 -14.38 11.71 11.84
C ALA A 61 -14.70 12.46 10.51
N ASN A 62 -14.81 11.71 9.41
CA ASN A 62 -15.06 12.28 8.08
C ASN A 62 -16.54 12.63 7.86
N HIS A 63 -16.80 13.48 6.88
CA HIS A 63 -18.15 13.96 6.56
C HIS A 63 -19.08 12.88 5.99
N VAL A 64 -18.53 11.78 5.47
CA VAL A 64 -19.33 10.67 4.96
C VAL A 64 -19.85 9.82 6.14
N GLN A 65 -19.01 9.61 7.18
CA GLN A 65 -19.48 9.02 8.45
C GLN A 65 -20.62 9.82 9.05
N GLU A 66 -20.48 11.16 9.10
CA GLU A 66 -21.52 12.06 9.60
C GLU A 66 -22.82 11.92 8.79
N ARG A 67 -22.72 11.91 7.46
CA ARG A 67 -23.85 11.70 6.53
C ARG A 67 -24.53 10.35 6.76
N ASP A 68 -23.76 9.30 7.04
CA ASP A 68 -24.25 7.93 7.21
C ASP A 68 -24.65 7.62 8.67
N GLY A 69 -24.57 8.61 9.59
CA GLY A 69 -24.95 8.46 11.00
C GLY A 69 -24.00 7.61 11.84
N LEU A 70 -22.74 7.47 11.40
CA LEU A 70 -21.70 6.71 12.11
C LEU A 70 -20.93 7.64 13.04
N ALA A 71 -20.86 7.27 14.33
CA ALA A 71 -20.19 8.06 15.34
C ALA A 71 -18.66 7.93 15.28
N ASP A 72 -17.97 9.04 15.25
CA ASP A 72 -16.52 9.15 15.44
C ASP A 72 -16.15 10.57 15.83
N THR A 73 -14.99 10.76 16.47
CA THR A 73 -14.49 12.09 16.83
C THR A 73 -13.02 12.26 16.43
N PRO A 74 -12.56 13.51 16.20
CA PRO A 74 -11.14 13.77 15.98
C PRO A 74 -10.25 13.29 17.12
N GLU A 75 -10.75 13.35 18.36
CA GLU A 75 -10.03 12.92 19.57
C GLU A 75 -9.80 11.41 19.54
N GLU A 76 -10.82 10.60 19.24
CA GLU A 76 -10.68 9.15 19.08
C GLU A 76 -9.77 8.81 17.90
N GLY A 77 -9.91 9.52 16.78
CA GLY A 77 -8.99 9.40 15.65
C GLY A 77 -7.53 9.66 16.03
N MET A 78 -7.26 10.71 16.82
CA MET A 78 -5.92 11.04 17.30
C MET A 78 -5.39 9.98 18.27
N ARG A 79 -6.21 9.48 19.19
CA ARG A 79 -5.82 8.41 20.13
C ARG A 79 -5.38 7.15 19.39
N TYR A 80 -6.11 6.79 18.34
CA TYR A 80 -5.76 5.64 17.52
C TYR A 80 -4.47 5.86 16.70
N LEU A 81 -4.29 7.03 16.09
CA LEU A 81 -3.05 7.38 15.38
C LEU A 81 -1.84 7.38 16.31
N GLN A 82 -1.97 7.86 17.54
CA GLN A 82 -0.92 7.82 18.55
C GLN A 82 -0.58 6.39 18.97
N PHE A 83 -1.59 5.54 19.15
CA PHE A 83 -1.39 4.11 19.41
C PHE A 83 -0.60 3.45 18.26
N LEU A 84 -1.01 3.64 17.00
CA LEU A 84 -0.31 3.09 15.84
C LEU A 84 1.13 3.58 15.75
N ALA A 85 1.36 4.83 16.05
CA ALA A 85 2.69 5.44 15.94
C ALA A 85 3.72 4.85 16.89
N GLY A 86 3.31 4.29 18.04
CA GLY A 86 4.22 3.69 19.01
C GLY A 86 5.28 4.65 19.54
N GLY A 87 5.02 5.97 19.52
CA GLY A 87 5.98 7.01 19.94
C GLY A 87 6.93 7.50 18.83
N TYR A 88 6.82 6.99 17.61
CA TYR A 88 7.73 7.31 16.50
C TYR A 88 7.20 8.35 15.51
N ALA A 89 6.03 8.93 15.75
CA ALA A 89 5.53 10.01 14.92
C ALA A 89 5.90 11.40 15.49
N GLU A 90 6.02 12.38 14.59
CA GLU A 90 6.11 13.79 14.96
C GLU A 90 4.68 14.32 15.22
N PRO A 91 4.35 14.84 16.43
CA PRO A 91 2.98 15.22 16.80
C PRO A 91 2.37 16.28 15.89
N GLU A 92 3.18 17.20 15.36
CA GLU A 92 2.75 18.24 14.44
C GLU A 92 2.28 17.66 13.09
N LEU A 93 2.98 16.62 12.58
CA LEU A 93 2.61 15.93 11.37
C LEU A 93 1.33 15.09 11.56
N GLN A 94 1.18 14.41 12.71
CA GLN A 94 -0.05 13.68 13.03
C GLN A 94 -1.27 14.61 13.09
N ARG A 95 -1.11 15.76 13.75
CA ARG A 95 -2.17 16.78 13.80
C ARG A 95 -2.52 17.28 12.41
N ALA A 96 -1.51 17.61 11.60
CA ALA A 96 -1.73 18.05 10.23
C ALA A 96 -2.45 16.98 9.38
N LEU A 97 -2.10 15.69 9.56
CA LEU A 97 -2.74 14.57 8.89
C LEU A 97 -4.22 14.46 9.26
N LEU A 98 -4.54 14.46 10.55
CA LEU A 98 -5.91 14.32 11.06
C LEU A 98 -6.79 15.52 10.66
N ASP A 99 -6.35 16.74 10.99
CA ASP A 99 -7.14 17.95 10.79
C ASP A 99 -7.40 18.22 9.30
N THR A 100 -6.36 18.02 8.47
CA THR A 100 -6.49 18.26 7.02
C THR A 100 -7.17 17.09 6.31
N GLY A 101 -7.13 15.85 6.83
CA GLY A 101 -7.76 14.69 6.21
C GLY A 101 -9.23 14.89 5.92
N ARG A 102 -9.97 15.40 6.90
CA ARG A 102 -11.40 15.72 6.78
C ARG A 102 -11.67 16.81 5.74
N VAL A 103 -10.84 17.85 5.74
CA VAL A 103 -10.95 18.99 4.81
C VAL A 103 -10.61 18.53 3.39
N ALA A 104 -9.54 17.77 3.21
CA ALA A 104 -9.12 17.28 1.90
C ALA A 104 -10.13 16.31 1.29
N ALA A 105 -10.67 15.37 2.08
CA ALA A 105 -11.68 14.44 1.58
C ALA A 105 -12.92 15.18 1.05
N ARG A 106 -13.42 16.15 1.80
CA ARG A 106 -14.55 17.01 1.37
C ARG A 106 -14.17 17.85 0.14
N TYR A 107 -12.98 18.45 0.13
CA TYR A 107 -12.52 19.25 -1.00
C TYR A 107 -12.49 18.44 -2.30
N PHE A 108 -11.94 17.21 -2.27
CA PHE A 108 -11.89 16.39 -3.48
C PHE A 108 -13.27 15.86 -3.89
N GLU A 109 -14.19 15.64 -2.96
CA GLU A 109 -15.58 15.35 -3.30
C GLU A 109 -16.23 16.54 -4.05
N GLU A 110 -16.15 17.74 -3.47
CA GLU A 110 -16.83 18.93 -4.00
C GLU A 110 -16.16 19.53 -5.25
N LYS A 111 -14.82 19.51 -5.32
CA LYS A 111 -14.05 20.20 -6.37
C LYS A 111 -13.48 19.28 -7.44
N ALA A 112 -13.26 18.03 -7.11
CA ALA A 112 -12.71 17.03 -8.05
C ALA A 112 -13.74 15.96 -8.45
N GLY A 113 -14.97 16.03 -7.92
CA GLY A 113 -16.05 15.10 -8.24
C GLY A 113 -15.82 13.67 -7.76
N VAL A 114 -14.92 13.47 -6.79
CA VAL A 114 -14.71 12.15 -6.17
C VAL A 114 -15.96 11.76 -5.41
N ARG A 115 -16.47 10.58 -5.64
CA ARG A 115 -17.68 10.09 -4.95
C ARG A 115 -17.28 9.14 -3.85
N TRP A 116 -17.13 9.65 -2.65
CA TRP A 116 -16.78 8.87 -1.48
C TRP A 116 -17.99 8.14 -0.89
N LYS A 117 -17.76 6.91 -0.47
CA LYS A 117 -18.65 6.14 0.40
C LYS A 117 -17.85 5.44 1.48
N VAL A 118 -18.49 5.16 2.61
CA VAL A 118 -17.90 4.34 3.67
C VAL A 118 -17.91 2.87 3.25
N VAL A 119 -16.81 2.15 3.51
CA VAL A 119 -16.78 0.69 3.42
C VAL A 119 -17.58 0.13 4.61
N LYS A 120 -18.72 -0.52 4.33
CA LYS A 120 -19.66 -0.95 5.36
C LYS A 120 -19.10 -2.01 6.29
N GLY A 121 -19.29 -1.81 7.59
CA GLY A 121 -18.90 -2.78 8.60
C GLY A 121 -17.41 -3.08 8.68
N PHE A 122 -16.56 -2.24 8.07
CA PHE A 122 -15.11 -2.48 8.03
C PHE A 122 -14.43 -1.83 9.24
N PRO A 123 -13.98 -2.62 10.24
CA PRO A 123 -13.45 -2.10 11.49
C PRO A 123 -12.01 -1.66 11.36
N ASP A 124 -11.56 -0.80 12.28
CA ASP A 124 -10.14 -0.54 12.45
C ASP A 124 -9.38 -1.85 12.75
N TYR A 125 -8.13 -1.96 12.31
CA TYR A 125 -7.35 -3.20 12.45
C TYR A 125 -7.33 -3.75 13.86
N HIS A 126 -7.15 -2.89 14.84
CA HIS A 126 -7.02 -3.24 16.25
C HIS A 126 -8.32 -3.16 17.05
N TYR A 127 -9.46 -2.95 16.38
CA TYR A 127 -10.76 -2.95 17.05
C TYR A 127 -11.12 -4.34 17.58
N PRO A 128 -11.68 -4.48 18.78
CA PRO A 128 -11.95 -3.43 19.79
C PRO A 128 -10.82 -3.25 20.82
N HIS A 129 -9.64 -3.81 20.61
CA HIS A 129 -8.61 -4.01 21.64
C HIS A 129 -7.69 -2.79 21.86
N ALA A 130 -7.65 -1.83 20.93
CA ALA A 130 -6.81 -0.66 21.03
C ALA A 130 -7.61 0.63 21.31
N PRO A 131 -7.00 1.64 21.97
CA PRO A 131 -7.67 2.91 22.23
C PRO A 131 -8.01 3.65 20.95
N GLY A 132 -9.15 4.33 20.95
CA GLY A 132 -9.58 5.17 19.86
C GLY A 132 -10.06 4.43 18.60
N THR A 133 -10.22 3.09 18.66
CA THR A 133 -10.71 2.30 17.52
C THR A 133 -12.23 2.36 17.38
N VAL A 134 -12.71 2.24 16.14
CA VAL A 134 -14.13 2.15 15.81
C VAL A 134 -14.46 0.91 14.98
N ALA A 135 -15.70 0.45 15.07
CA ALA A 135 -16.19 -0.72 14.35
C ALA A 135 -16.40 -0.49 12.85
N ALA A 136 -16.54 0.78 12.41
CA ALA A 136 -16.77 1.14 11.01
C ALA A 136 -16.63 2.65 10.79
N GLY A 137 -16.55 3.06 9.52
CA GLY A 137 -16.75 4.44 9.11
C GLY A 137 -15.51 5.18 8.62
N ARG A 138 -14.33 4.83 9.10
CA ARG A 138 -13.09 5.56 8.78
C ARG A 138 -12.53 5.28 7.40
N TYR A 139 -12.89 4.14 6.81
CA TYR A 139 -12.43 3.78 5.47
C TYR A 139 -13.39 4.33 4.43
N LEU A 140 -12.89 5.27 3.65
CA LEU A 140 -13.56 5.78 2.46
C LEU A 140 -13.03 5.04 1.24
N GLU A 141 -13.94 4.49 0.43
CA GLU A 141 -13.67 4.06 -0.93
C GLU A 141 -14.49 4.90 -1.91
N THR A 142 -14.23 4.79 -3.20
CA THR A 142 -15.03 5.47 -4.21
C THR A 142 -16.14 4.60 -4.74
N GLU A 143 -17.24 5.21 -5.20
CA GLU A 143 -18.16 4.53 -6.11
C GLU A 143 -17.43 4.06 -7.35
N LEU A 144 -18.02 3.06 -8.06
CA LEU A 144 -17.45 2.59 -9.32
C LEU A 144 -17.33 3.73 -10.32
N PHE A 145 -16.13 3.90 -10.86
CA PHE A 145 -15.84 4.90 -11.88
C PHE A 145 -16.09 4.35 -13.28
N ASP A 146 -16.60 5.18 -14.18
CA ASP A 146 -16.74 4.85 -15.59
C ASP A 146 -15.46 5.22 -16.36
N GLY A 147 -14.61 4.22 -16.63
CA GLY A 147 -13.32 4.42 -17.27
C GLY A 147 -13.41 5.00 -18.69
N ALA A 148 -14.53 4.81 -19.39
CA ALA A 148 -14.74 5.40 -20.72
C ALA A 148 -14.70 6.94 -20.69
N THR A 149 -15.01 7.55 -19.53
CA THR A 149 -14.98 9.02 -19.37
C THR A 149 -13.56 9.59 -19.31
N LEU A 150 -12.53 8.77 -19.25
CA LEU A 150 -11.12 9.20 -19.27
C LEU A 150 -10.62 9.55 -20.69
N GLY A 151 -11.37 9.24 -21.76
CA GLY A 151 -10.95 9.54 -23.12
C GLY A 151 -9.57 8.96 -23.43
N ASP A 152 -8.64 9.79 -23.93
CA ASP A 152 -7.27 9.37 -24.27
C ASP A 152 -6.46 8.87 -23.06
N TRP A 153 -6.85 9.21 -21.84
CA TRP A 153 -6.21 8.75 -20.61
C TRP A 153 -6.68 7.38 -20.15
N GLN A 154 -7.72 6.81 -20.75
CA GLN A 154 -8.29 5.51 -20.38
C GLN A 154 -7.21 4.41 -20.36
N LYS A 155 -6.44 4.28 -21.45
CA LYS A 155 -5.35 3.29 -21.58
C LYS A 155 -4.05 3.73 -20.92
N ARG A 156 -3.95 5.01 -20.53
CA ARG A 156 -2.79 5.62 -19.87
C ARG A 156 -2.99 5.79 -18.36
N THR A 157 -3.95 5.08 -17.77
CA THR A 157 -4.17 5.00 -16.32
C THR A 157 -4.06 3.54 -15.90
N TYR A 158 -3.31 3.28 -14.81
CA TYR A 158 -3.08 1.92 -14.33
C TYR A 158 -4.36 1.24 -13.86
N LEU A 159 -4.44 -0.07 -14.15
CA LEU A 159 -5.30 -1.04 -13.47
C LEU A 159 -4.45 -1.87 -12.52
N SER A 160 -5.04 -2.36 -11.44
CA SER A 160 -4.32 -3.22 -10.50
C SER A 160 -4.26 -4.66 -11.00
N PRO A 161 -3.09 -5.32 -10.96
CA PRO A 161 -3.02 -6.76 -11.19
C PRO A 161 -3.42 -7.59 -9.96
N HIS A 162 -3.64 -6.94 -8.80
CA HIS A 162 -3.90 -7.59 -7.51
C HIS A 162 -5.35 -7.50 -7.06
N MET A 163 -6.06 -6.45 -7.49
CA MET A 163 -7.43 -6.19 -7.05
C MET A 163 -8.42 -6.52 -8.15
N PRO A 164 -9.59 -7.08 -7.81
CA PRO A 164 -10.62 -7.36 -8.79
C PRO A 164 -11.17 -6.03 -9.35
N ASN A 165 -11.22 -5.90 -10.67
CA ASN A 165 -11.78 -4.71 -11.31
C ASN A 165 -13.31 -4.78 -11.37
N GLY A 166 -13.96 -3.60 -11.31
CA GLY A 166 -15.40 -3.46 -11.52
C GLY A 166 -16.28 -3.85 -10.34
N ILE A 167 -15.71 -3.96 -9.15
CA ILE A 167 -16.45 -4.16 -7.90
C ILE A 167 -15.95 -3.23 -6.80
N THR A 168 -16.69 -3.12 -5.72
CA THR A 168 -16.35 -2.36 -4.51
C THR A 168 -16.04 -3.31 -3.35
N HIS A 169 -15.50 -2.79 -2.24
CA HIS A 169 -15.31 -3.57 -1.02
C HIS A 169 -16.64 -4.09 -0.45
N ASP A 170 -17.69 -3.29 -0.49
CA ASP A 170 -19.01 -3.74 -0.01
C ASP A 170 -19.49 -4.98 -0.77
N GLU A 171 -19.31 -5.02 -2.09
CA GLU A 171 -19.68 -6.18 -2.91
C GLU A 171 -18.77 -7.37 -2.62
N LEU A 172 -17.45 -7.15 -2.52
CA LEU A 172 -16.48 -8.18 -2.16
C LEU A 172 -16.85 -8.86 -0.82
N PHE A 173 -17.15 -8.06 0.19
CA PHE A 173 -17.49 -8.59 1.52
C PHE A 173 -18.90 -9.23 1.54
N ALA A 174 -19.86 -8.66 0.80
CA ALA A 174 -21.18 -9.28 0.64
C ALA A 174 -21.11 -10.66 -0.01
N TRP A 175 -20.13 -10.89 -0.87
CA TRP A 175 -19.88 -12.20 -1.49
C TRP A 175 -19.00 -13.12 -0.64
N GLY A 176 -18.62 -12.70 0.57
CA GLY A 176 -17.88 -13.51 1.54
C GLY A 176 -16.36 -13.35 1.50
N GLY A 177 -15.87 -12.23 0.95
CA GLY A 177 -14.45 -11.88 0.96
C GLY A 177 -13.57 -12.74 0.05
N PHE A 178 -12.26 -12.65 0.25
CA PHE A 178 -11.28 -13.40 -0.57
C PHE A 178 -11.33 -14.91 -0.34
N VAL A 179 -11.70 -15.35 0.85
CA VAL A 179 -11.80 -16.78 1.20
C VAL A 179 -12.91 -17.49 0.44
N ASN A 180 -13.98 -16.80 0.07
CA ASN A 180 -15.14 -17.36 -0.61
C ASN A 180 -15.22 -16.99 -2.10
N VAL A 181 -14.10 -16.99 -2.80
CA VAL A 181 -14.02 -16.59 -4.23
C VAL A 181 -15.05 -17.28 -5.12
N MET A 182 -15.44 -18.51 -4.81
CA MET A 182 -16.47 -19.26 -5.56
C MET A 182 -17.89 -18.68 -5.43
N LYS A 183 -18.13 -17.75 -4.49
CA LYS A 183 -19.41 -17.03 -4.33
C LYS A 183 -19.47 -15.72 -5.09
N TRP A 184 -18.36 -15.32 -5.73
CA TRP A 184 -18.31 -14.05 -6.46
C TRP A 184 -19.17 -14.08 -7.72
N ASP A 185 -19.81 -12.95 -8.03
CA ASP A 185 -20.57 -12.80 -9.25
C ASP A 185 -19.65 -12.50 -10.45
N PHE A 186 -19.00 -13.55 -10.97
CA PHE A 186 -18.11 -13.44 -12.11
C PHE A 186 -18.82 -12.94 -13.38
N ALA A 187 -20.13 -13.18 -13.52
CA ALA A 187 -20.90 -12.70 -14.67
C ALA A 187 -21.04 -11.17 -14.61
N LEU A 188 -21.37 -10.62 -13.44
CA LEU A 188 -21.42 -9.18 -13.22
C LEU A 188 -20.03 -8.54 -13.39
N MET A 189 -19.00 -9.15 -12.81
CA MET A 189 -17.62 -8.67 -12.95
C MET A 189 -17.19 -8.63 -14.43
N GLY A 190 -17.44 -9.69 -15.19
CA GLY A 190 -17.13 -9.76 -16.62
C GLY A 190 -17.88 -8.71 -17.44
N LYS A 191 -19.16 -8.46 -17.13
CA LYS A 191 -19.94 -7.37 -17.75
C LYS A 191 -19.32 -6.00 -17.46
N ARG A 192 -19.01 -5.73 -16.20
CA ARG A 192 -18.43 -4.43 -15.76
C ARG A 192 -17.01 -4.23 -16.28
N TYR A 193 -16.22 -5.30 -16.38
CA TYR A 193 -14.89 -5.25 -16.99
C TYR A 193 -14.96 -4.82 -18.47
N LYS A 194 -15.90 -5.39 -19.24
CA LYS A 194 -16.12 -4.98 -20.64
C LYS A 194 -16.58 -3.52 -20.77
N GLN A 195 -17.23 -2.98 -19.75
CA GLN A 195 -17.67 -1.59 -19.66
C GLN A 195 -16.61 -0.65 -19.06
N ASP A 196 -15.41 -1.17 -18.74
CA ASP A 196 -14.36 -0.46 -18.03
C ASP A 196 -14.85 0.22 -16.73
N LYS A 197 -15.68 -0.49 -15.95
CA LYS A 197 -16.04 -0.03 -14.61
C LYS A 197 -14.88 -0.31 -13.67
N ARG A 198 -14.42 0.70 -12.94
CA ARG A 198 -13.23 0.64 -12.08
C ARG A 198 -13.62 0.86 -10.62
N GLY A 199 -13.22 -0.07 -9.77
CA GLY A 199 -13.28 0.04 -8.31
C GLY A 199 -11.88 0.07 -7.72
N PHE A 200 -11.76 -0.02 -6.41
CA PHE A 200 -10.50 -0.04 -5.67
C PHE A 200 -9.55 1.10 -6.08
N GLY A 201 -8.24 0.90 -6.00
CA GLY A 201 -7.23 1.87 -6.41
C GLY A 201 -7.38 2.39 -7.84
N PRO A 202 -7.65 1.54 -8.84
CA PRO A 202 -7.93 2.00 -10.20
C PRO A 202 -9.12 2.94 -10.29
N GLY A 203 -10.20 2.68 -9.56
CA GLY A 203 -11.38 3.56 -9.51
C GLY A 203 -11.07 4.89 -8.83
N MET A 204 -10.44 4.86 -7.67
CA MET A 204 -10.01 6.06 -6.96
C MET A 204 -9.12 6.94 -7.85
N MET A 205 -8.07 6.36 -8.42
CA MET A 205 -7.15 7.15 -9.25
C MET A 205 -7.78 7.66 -10.55
N ALA A 206 -8.77 6.95 -11.10
CA ALA A 206 -9.50 7.43 -12.27
C ALA A 206 -10.27 8.74 -11.98
N TYR A 207 -10.85 8.91 -10.79
CA TYR A 207 -11.43 10.19 -10.36
C TYR A 207 -10.39 11.31 -10.36
N PHE A 208 -9.21 11.08 -9.76
CA PHE A 208 -8.14 12.08 -9.70
C PHE A 208 -7.55 12.39 -11.07
N VAL A 209 -7.35 11.38 -11.92
CA VAL A 209 -6.88 11.58 -13.31
C VAL A 209 -7.89 12.40 -14.10
N LYS A 210 -9.19 12.05 -14.03
CA LYS A 210 -10.23 12.85 -14.70
C LYS A 210 -10.20 14.29 -14.23
N ALA A 211 -10.22 14.50 -12.92
CA ALA A 211 -10.22 15.84 -12.32
C ALA A 211 -9.02 16.69 -12.72
N ALA A 212 -7.83 16.10 -12.82
CA ALA A 212 -6.61 16.81 -13.17
C ALA A 212 -6.46 17.00 -14.69
N MET A 213 -6.54 15.91 -15.45
CA MET A 213 -6.18 15.91 -16.88
C MET A 213 -7.30 16.38 -17.79
N ILE A 214 -8.56 16.06 -17.44
CA ILE A 214 -9.72 16.35 -18.30
C ILE A 214 -10.43 17.61 -17.84
N ASP A 215 -10.86 17.66 -16.58
CA ASP A 215 -11.67 18.76 -16.09
C ASP A 215 -10.87 20.07 -15.96
N ARG A 216 -9.55 19.99 -15.67
CA ARG A 216 -8.64 21.15 -15.52
C ARG A 216 -7.65 21.32 -16.66
N GLY A 217 -7.49 20.32 -17.53
CA GLY A 217 -6.53 20.36 -18.63
C GLY A 217 -5.07 20.50 -18.17
N ILE A 218 -4.74 20.00 -16.96
CA ILE A 218 -3.36 20.05 -16.46
C ILE A 218 -2.47 19.19 -17.37
N PRO A 219 -1.39 19.73 -17.96
CA PRO A 219 -0.50 18.96 -18.80
C PRO A 219 0.26 17.90 -17.99
N ALA A 220 0.34 16.68 -18.52
CA ALA A 220 1.16 15.61 -17.98
C ALA A 220 2.08 15.05 -19.06
N HIS A 221 3.36 14.87 -18.73
CA HIS A 221 4.32 14.15 -19.55
C HIS A 221 4.59 12.79 -18.91
N ILE A 222 4.09 11.73 -19.54
CA ILE A 222 4.44 10.33 -19.23
C ILE A 222 5.77 9.97 -19.90
N ASP A 223 6.37 8.83 -19.52
CA ASP A 223 7.69 8.41 -19.99
C ASP A 223 8.75 9.52 -19.83
N SER A 224 8.61 10.31 -18.76
CA SER A 224 9.41 11.52 -18.53
C SER A 224 9.98 11.52 -17.10
N PRO A 225 10.97 10.66 -16.82
CA PRO A 225 11.59 10.59 -15.49
C PRO A 225 12.31 11.88 -15.13
N ALA A 226 12.02 12.43 -13.94
CA ALA A 226 12.84 13.46 -13.32
C ALA A 226 14.18 12.86 -12.89
N ARG A 227 15.28 13.56 -13.20
CA ARG A 227 16.64 13.08 -12.96
C ARG A 227 17.42 13.91 -11.95
N ALA A 228 17.14 15.20 -11.85
CA ALA A 228 17.81 16.09 -10.92
C ALA A 228 16.97 17.33 -10.60
N LEU A 229 17.17 17.87 -9.43
CA LEU A 229 16.65 19.19 -9.03
C LEU A 229 17.60 20.28 -9.51
N VAL A 230 17.04 21.38 -9.99
CA VAL A 230 17.83 22.58 -10.36
C VAL A 230 17.77 23.55 -9.20
N VAL A 231 18.95 23.93 -8.69
CA VAL A 231 19.10 24.82 -7.53
C VAL A 231 19.83 26.07 -7.95
N GLU A 232 19.26 27.25 -7.67
CA GLU A 232 19.86 28.57 -7.81
C GLU A 232 19.87 29.23 -6.43
N ASP A 233 21.01 29.68 -5.94
CA ASP A 233 21.18 30.37 -4.65
C ASP A 233 20.56 29.65 -3.46
N GLY A 234 20.59 28.31 -3.45
CA GLY A 234 20.03 27.48 -2.38
C GLY A 234 18.52 27.27 -2.47
N VAL A 235 17.86 27.77 -3.51
CA VAL A 235 16.43 27.60 -3.80
C VAL A 235 16.24 26.60 -4.93
N VAL A 236 15.31 25.66 -4.79
CA VAL A 236 14.92 24.77 -5.89
C VAL A 236 14.03 25.55 -6.85
N VAL A 237 14.51 25.73 -8.08
CA VAL A 237 13.87 26.53 -9.13
C VAL A 237 13.37 25.71 -10.32
N GLY A 238 13.57 24.40 -10.32
CA GLY A 238 13.13 23.55 -11.43
C GLY A 238 13.61 22.12 -11.35
N VAL A 239 13.36 21.40 -12.43
CA VAL A 239 13.68 19.98 -12.59
C VAL A 239 14.34 19.76 -13.95
N ARG A 240 15.40 18.94 -13.97
CA ARG A 240 15.91 18.30 -15.17
C ARG A 240 15.26 16.92 -15.27
N ALA A 241 14.46 16.74 -16.30
CA ALA A 241 13.82 15.47 -16.65
C ALA A 241 14.41 14.95 -17.97
N GLU A 242 14.09 13.72 -18.31
CA GLU A 242 14.34 13.13 -19.62
C GLU A 242 13.03 13.00 -20.39
N ARG A 243 13.02 13.41 -21.67
CA ARG A 243 11.84 13.28 -22.52
C ARG A 243 12.27 12.89 -23.93
N GLY A 244 11.79 11.72 -24.40
CA GLY A 244 12.19 11.20 -25.71
C GLY A 244 13.70 11.01 -25.85
N GLY A 245 14.40 10.59 -24.77
CA GLY A 245 15.84 10.36 -24.73
C GLY A 245 16.70 11.65 -24.69
N LYS A 246 16.09 12.82 -24.45
CA LYS A 246 16.78 14.11 -24.34
C LYS A 246 16.50 14.78 -23.01
N ASP A 247 17.43 15.56 -22.52
CA ASP A 247 17.22 16.43 -21.36
C ASP A 247 16.08 17.42 -21.65
N PHE A 248 15.23 17.60 -20.65
CA PHE A 248 14.09 18.49 -20.65
C PHE A 248 14.11 19.30 -19.33
N LEU A 249 14.45 20.59 -19.43
CA LEU A 249 14.58 21.49 -18.29
C LEU A 249 13.29 22.29 -18.09
N VAL A 250 12.67 22.15 -16.93
CA VAL A 250 11.44 22.87 -16.58
C VAL A 250 11.67 23.76 -15.38
N ARG A 251 11.43 25.07 -15.55
CA ARG A 251 11.44 26.04 -14.45
C ARG A 251 10.14 25.93 -13.65
N ALA A 252 10.28 25.87 -12.33
CA ALA A 252 9.18 25.90 -11.36
C ALA A 252 9.29 27.21 -10.56
N ARG A 253 8.45 28.20 -10.85
CA ARG A 253 8.55 29.53 -10.23
C ARG A 253 8.23 29.50 -8.74
N ARG A 254 7.31 28.61 -8.32
CA ARG A 254 6.80 28.51 -6.95
C ARG A 254 7.27 27.26 -6.22
N GLY A 255 7.62 26.21 -6.94
CA GLY A 255 8.22 25.02 -6.34
C GLY A 255 8.03 23.72 -7.09
N VAL A 256 8.77 22.73 -6.62
CA VAL A 256 8.74 21.34 -7.08
C VAL A 256 8.16 20.46 -5.98
N VAL A 257 7.15 19.66 -6.32
CA VAL A 257 6.53 18.66 -5.42
C VAL A 257 6.99 17.26 -5.85
N LEU A 258 7.82 16.62 -5.02
CA LEU A 258 8.23 15.24 -5.20
C LEU A 258 7.15 14.30 -4.68
N ALA A 259 6.52 13.55 -5.58
CA ALA A 259 5.47 12.56 -5.33
C ALA A 259 5.79 11.25 -6.06
N ALA A 260 7.08 10.94 -6.23
CA ALA A 260 7.61 9.83 -7.05
C ALA A 260 7.54 8.45 -6.34
N GLY A 261 6.86 8.36 -5.19
CA GLY A 261 6.74 7.12 -4.43
C GLY A 261 7.98 6.82 -3.59
N GLY A 262 8.11 5.56 -3.17
CA GLY A 262 9.21 5.06 -2.36
C GLY A 262 10.32 4.38 -3.19
N TYR A 263 10.89 3.29 -2.64
CA TYR A 263 12.04 2.57 -3.22
C TYR A 263 11.80 1.08 -3.46
N ASP A 264 10.58 0.68 -3.72
CA ASP A 264 10.13 -0.72 -3.75
C ASP A 264 10.88 -1.60 -4.76
N TRP A 265 11.34 -1.03 -5.88
CA TRP A 265 12.17 -1.70 -6.89
C TRP A 265 13.66 -1.37 -6.77
N ASN A 266 14.08 -0.89 -5.60
CA ASN A 266 15.49 -0.71 -5.26
C ASN A 266 15.85 -1.60 -4.06
N PRO A 267 16.23 -2.87 -4.29
CA PRO A 267 16.50 -3.83 -3.22
C PRO A 267 17.70 -3.43 -2.35
N GLU A 268 18.64 -2.65 -2.88
CA GLU A 268 19.77 -2.14 -2.12
C GLU A 268 19.33 -1.15 -1.04
N VAL A 269 18.53 -0.16 -1.41
CA VAL A 269 17.96 0.81 -0.46
C VAL A 269 17.00 0.13 0.52
N ALA A 270 16.17 -0.81 0.03
CA ALA A 270 15.26 -1.58 0.87
C ALA A 270 16.02 -2.37 1.94
N ARG A 271 17.14 -3.00 1.59
CA ARG A 271 17.97 -3.74 2.55
C ARG A 271 18.46 -2.87 3.72
N TRP A 272 18.78 -1.60 3.47
CA TRP A 272 19.27 -0.70 4.53
C TRP A 272 18.17 -0.24 5.49
N PHE A 273 16.93 -0.05 4.99
CA PHE A 273 15.84 0.53 5.79
C PHE A 273 14.82 -0.50 6.26
N GLU A 274 14.63 -1.60 5.54
CA GLU A 274 13.59 -2.58 5.86
C GLU A 274 14.08 -3.75 6.71
N LEU A 275 15.39 -3.88 6.89
CA LEU A 275 16.04 -4.85 7.80
C LEU A 275 15.69 -6.32 7.50
N LEU A 276 15.55 -6.68 6.24
CA LEU A 276 15.24 -8.05 5.81
C LEU A 276 16.25 -8.54 4.77
N PRO A 277 16.60 -9.84 4.76
CA PRO A 277 17.65 -10.39 3.90
C PRO A 277 17.28 -10.49 2.42
N GLU A 278 15.99 -10.40 2.11
CA GLU A 278 15.48 -10.37 0.74
C GLU A 278 14.35 -9.35 0.60
N TRP A 279 14.11 -8.92 -0.63
CA TRP A 279 13.10 -7.93 -0.94
C TRP A 279 12.53 -8.15 -2.34
N GLN A 280 11.21 -8.25 -2.42
CA GLN A 280 10.44 -8.31 -3.66
C GLN A 280 9.42 -7.17 -3.68
N SER A 281 8.79 -6.95 -4.83
CA SER A 281 7.83 -5.86 -4.98
C SER A 281 6.57 -6.30 -5.72
N MET A 282 5.42 -5.88 -5.21
CA MET A 282 4.10 -6.06 -5.81
C MET A 282 3.63 -4.81 -6.56
N VAL A 283 4.40 -3.73 -6.57
CA VAL A 283 4.04 -2.48 -7.24
C VAL A 283 4.76 -2.32 -8.58
N GLN A 284 4.39 -1.30 -9.34
CA GLN A 284 4.98 -1.07 -10.68
C GLN A 284 6.49 -0.79 -10.62
N PRO A 285 7.24 -1.22 -11.66
CA PRO A 285 8.72 -1.16 -11.68
C PRO A 285 9.34 0.24 -11.66
N SER A 286 8.53 1.29 -11.84
CA SER A 286 9.01 2.68 -11.85
C SER A 286 9.37 3.24 -10.47
N VAL A 287 9.04 2.54 -9.37
CA VAL A 287 9.22 3.01 -7.98
C VAL A 287 10.61 2.61 -7.48
N THR A 288 11.60 3.48 -7.67
CA THR A 288 13.03 3.16 -7.49
C THR A 288 13.78 4.09 -6.51
N GLY A 289 13.08 4.97 -5.77
CA GLY A 289 13.71 5.85 -4.78
C GLY A 289 14.18 7.19 -5.34
N ASP A 290 13.73 7.59 -6.53
CA ASP A 290 14.25 8.79 -7.23
C ASP A 290 14.10 10.07 -6.40
N ALA A 291 13.01 10.23 -5.65
CA ALA A 291 12.79 11.39 -4.78
C ALA A 291 13.86 11.50 -3.67
N MET A 292 14.19 10.35 -3.03
CA MET A 292 15.24 10.31 -2.00
C MET A 292 16.60 10.67 -2.58
N THR A 293 16.93 10.10 -3.75
CA THR A 293 18.19 10.38 -4.44
C THR A 293 18.32 11.87 -4.76
N MET A 294 17.34 12.44 -5.46
CA MET A 294 17.37 13.87 -5.83
C MET A 294 17.40 14.81 -4.62
N GLY A 295 16.67 14.44 -3.55
CA GLY A 295 16.70 15.22 -2.31
C GLY A 295 18.06 15.13 -1.60
N ALA A 296 18.65 13.95 -1.49
CA ALA A 296 19.95 13.74 -0.85
C ALA A 296 21.08 14.49 -1.58
N GLU A 297 21.05 14.54 -2.91
CA GLU A 297 22.03 15.29 -3.74
C GLU A 297 22.12 16.78 -3.39
N ILE A 298 21.04 17.35 -2.87
CA ILE A 298 20.98 18.77 -2.48
C ILE A 298 20.94 18.98 -0.96
N GLY A 299 21.28 17.94 -0.19
CA GLY A 299 21.41 18.00 1.26
C GLY A 299 20.08 17.87 2.03
N ALA A 300 19.05 17.29 1.46
CA ALA A 300 17.82 16.95 2.19
C ALA A 300 18.09 15.86 3.25
N THR A 301 17.39 15.96 4.38
CA THR A 301 17.40 14.92 5.40
C THR A 301 16.57 13.72 4.93
N VAL A 302 17.20 12.55 4.86
CA VAL A 302 16.50 11.28 4.81
C VAL A 302 16.21 10.82 6.23
N ALA A 303 14.95 10.49 6.50
CA ALA A 303 14.51 9.99 7.80
C ALA A 303 13.79 8.65 7.63
N ALA A 304 13.80 7.85 8.70
CA ALA A 304 13.12 6.58 8.74
C ALA A 304 12.41 6.39 10.08
N VAL A 305 11.38 5.58 10.07
CA VAL A 305 10.76 5.01 11.27
C VAL A 305 11.15 3.54 11.39
N PRO A 306 11.06 2.92 12.59
CA PRO A 306 11.24 1.47 12.68
C PRO A 306 10.27 0.73 11.75
N ALA A 307 10.81 -0.20 10.95
CA ALA A 307 10.05 -0.93 9.95
C ALA A 307 9.21 -2.08 10.55
N PHE A 308 8.62 -1.93 11.75
CA PHE A 308 7.94 -3.00 12.46
C PHE A 308 6.66 -3.46 11.75
N ASN A 309 5.79 -2.51 11.39
CA ASN A 309 4.43 -2.78 10.91
C ASN A 309 4.11 -2.10 9.57
N LEU A 310 5.12 -1.68 8.82
CA LEU A 310 4.90 -1.05 7.52
C LEU A 310 4.68 -2.09 6.43
N GLY A 311 3.99 -1.67 5.39
CA GLY A 311 3.33 -2.46 4.38
C GLY A 311 4.16 -3.49 3.62
N LEU A 312 4.25 -4.65 4.18
CA LEU A 312 4.73 -5.87 3.54
C LEU A 312 3.66 -6.93 3.57
N PHE A 313 3.75 -7.87 2.63
CA PHE A 313 3.10 -9.16 2.72
C PHE A 313 4.14 -10.27 2.59
N PHE A 314 3.82 -11.44 3.11
CA PHE A 314 4.42 -12.63 2.57
C PHE A 314 3.84 -12.85 1.18
N GLY A 315 4.68 -13.27 0.25
CA GLY A 315 4.29 -13.41 -1.13
C GLY A 315 4.97 -14.60 -1.81
N TYR A 316 4.40 -14.96 -2.94
CA TYR A 316 4.90 -16.00 -3.82
C TYR A 316 4.59 -15.66 -5.27
N ARG A 317 5.16 -16.41 -6.19
CA ARG A 317 4.90 -16.27 -7.62
C ARG A 317 4.10 -17.46 -8.11
N VAL A 318 3.04 -17.18 -8.87
CA VAL A 318 2.36 -18.23 -9.64
C VAL A 318 3.14 -18.38 -10.96
N PRO A 319 3.67 -19.58 -11.28
CA PRO A 319 4.42 -19.79 -12.51
C PRO A 319 3.64 -19.36 -13.74
N GLY A 320 4.27 -18.57 -14.61
CA GLY A 320 3.66 -18.03 -15.84
C GLY A 320 2.90 -16.73 -15.68
N GLU A 321 2.69 -16.22 -14.46
CA GLU A 321 2.09 -14.91 -14.25
C GLU A 321 3.10 -13.77 -14.40
N GLU A 322 2.76 -12.83 -15.29
CA GLU A 322 3.55 -11.62 -15.54
C GLU A 322 2.65 -10.38 -15.60
N HIS A 323 3.21 -9.24 -15.27
CA HIS A 323 2.57 -7.93 -15.44
C HIS A 323 3.61 -6.89 -15.86
N ASP A 324 3.31 -6.11 -16.90
CA ASP A 324 4.22 -5.13 -17.50
C ASP A 324 5.63 -5.71 -17.79
N GLY A 325 5.70 -6.97 -18.28
CA GLY A 325 6.93 -7.68 -18.64
C GLY A 325 7.81 -8.10 -17.44
N LYS A 326 7.25 -8.13 -16.24
CA LYS A 326 7.90 -8.59 -15.02
C LYS A 326 7.11 -9.73 -14.38
N PRO A 327 7.78 -10.70 -13.73
CA PRO A 327 7.11 -11.69 -12.92
C PRO A 327 6.25 -11.06 -11.84
N LEU A 328 5.00 -11.52 -11.73
CA LEU A 328 4.03 -10.97 -10.78
C LEU A 328 4.14 -11.67 -9.43
N TRP A 329 4.37 -10.90 -8.37
CA TRP A 329 4.30 -11.37 -6.99
C TRP A 329 2.87 -11.26 -6.46
N ARG A 330 2.37 -12.33 -5.83
CA ARG A 330 1.08 -12.36 -5.15
C ARG A 330 1.28 -12.26 -3.65
N GLY A 331 0.53 -11.40 -2.97
CA GLY A 331 0.50 -11.37 -1.51
C GLY A 331 -0.28 -12.57 -0.97
N SER A 332 0.29 -13.25 0.03
CA SER A 332 -0.35 -14.40 0.68
C SER A 332 -1.30 -13.94 1.78
N TRP A 333 -2.57 -14.24 1.61
CA TRP A 333 -3.61 -14.17 2.64
C TRP A 333 -3.94 -15.54 3.23
N GLU A 334 -3.46 -16.57 2.57
CA GLU A 334 -3.84 -17.97 2.77
C GLU A 334 -3.47 -18.50 4.16
N GLY A 335 -2.40 -17.96 4.77
CA GLY A 335 -2.06 -18.30 6.15
C GLY A 335 -3.17 -18.03 7.14
N GLY A 336 -3.99 -16.98 6.89
CA GLY A 336 -5.15 -16.65 7.70
C GLY A 336 -6.41 -17.48 7.41
N PHE A 337 -6.45 -18.26 6.31
CA PHE A 337 -7.60 -19.11 5.97
C PHE A 337 -7.60 -20.39 6.80
N PRO A 338 -8.77 -20.99 7.09
CA PRO A 338 -8.82 -22.29 7.76
C PRO A 338 -8.02 -23.36 7.02
N HIS A 339 -7.51 -24.36 7.73
CA HIS A 339 -6.72 -25.49 7.19
C HIS A 339 -5.36 -25.09 6.61
N ALA A 340 -4.82 -23.92 7.01
CA ALA A 340 -3.51 -23.44 6.64
C ALA A 340 -2.80 -22.79 7.83
N ILE A 341 -1.48 -22.89 7.86
CA ILE A 341 -0.60 -22.24 8.84
C ILE A 341 0.67 -21.72 8.18
N TRP A 342 1.33 -20.75 8.79
CA TRP A 342 2.72 -20.41 8.46
C TRP A 342 3.66 -20.97 9.52
N VAL A 343 4.75 -21.53 9.06
CA VAL A 343 5.81 -22.05 9.93
C VAL A 343 7.18 -21.51 9.51
N ASN A 344 8.11 -21.46 10.46
CA ASN A 344 9.51 -21.17 10.23
C ASN A 344 10.31 -22.45 9.88
N ARG A 345 11.64 -22.35 9.72
CA ARG A 345 12.51 -23.51 9.44
C ARG A 345 12.49 -24.60 10.52
N ALA A 346 12.18 -24.23 11.77
CA ALA A 346 12.00 -25.20 12.85
C ALA A 346 10.62 -25.87 12.84
N GLY A 347 9.80 -25.66 11.80
CA GLY A 347 8.46 -26.20 11.69
C GLY A 347 7.47 -25.59 12.69
N GLN A 348 7.73 -24.42 13.25
CA GLN A 348 6.97 -23.79 14.31
C GLN A 348 6.17 -22.60 13.79
N ARG A 349 4.92 -22.47 14.20
CA ARG A 349 4.16 -21.23 14.10
C ARG A 349 4.83 -20.15 14.94
N PHE A 350 4.73 -18.89 14.51
CA PHE A 350 5.40 -17.79 15.20
C PHE A 350 4.50 -16.55 15.37
N ALA A 351 3.28 -16.56 14.82
CA ALA A 351 2.38 -15.42 14.86
C ALA A 351 0.92 -15.82 14.60
N ASP A 352 0.00 -14.86 14.78
CA ASP A 352 -1.35 -14.90 14.20
C ASP A 352 -1.24 -14.65 12.69
N GLU A 353 -1.42 -15.68 11.90
CA GLU A 353 -1.32 -15.64 10.45
C GLU A 353 -2.44 -14.83 9.78
N SER A 354 -3.56 -14.65 10.48
CA SER A 354 -4.69 -13.86 10.00
C SER A 354 -4.50 -12.35 10.20
N PHE A 355 -3.54 -11.94 11.03
CA PHE A 355 -3.33 -10.54 11.41
C PHE A 355 -1.90 -10.07 11.10
N TYR A 356 -1.70 -9.48 9.92
CA TYR A 356 -0.36 -9.13 9.45
C TYR A 356 0.37 -8.08 10.31
N ARG A 357 -0.34 -7.37 11.20
CA ARG A 357 0.29 -6.53 12.22
C ARG A 357 1.00 -7.35 13.31
N ASP A 358 0.65 -8.60 13.49
CA ASP A 358 1.33 -9.50 14.41
C ASP A 358 2.55 -10.19 13.77
N TYR A 359 2.41 -10.75 12.58
CA TYR A 359 3.51 -11.51 11.98
C TYR A 359 4.64 -10.66 11.41
N LEU A 360 4.38 -9.43 10.96
CA LEU A 360 5.43 -8.59 10.35
C LEU A 360 6.57 -8.22 11.31
N PRO A 361 6.33 -7.73 12.54
CA PRO A 361 7.41 -7.50 13.49
C PRO A 361 8.12 -8.79 13.91
N LYS A 362 7.39 -9.90 14.05
CA LYS A 362 7.96 -11.21 14.42
C LYS A 362 8.84 -11.79 13.32
N THR A 363 8.56 -11.49 12.05
CA THR A 363 9.41 -11.86 10.90
C THR A 363 10.76 -11.13 10.95
N ARG A 364 10.76 -9.88 11.42
CA ARG A 364 11.97 -9.05 11.57
C ARG A 364 12.74 -9.33 12.87
N ALA A 365 12.23 -10.20 13.75
CA ALA A 365 12.96 -10.59 14.96
C ALA A 365 14.36 -11.07 14.61
N TRP A 366 15.35 -10.63 15.40
CA TRP A 366 16.75 -10.94 15.20
C TRP A 366 17.31 -11.75 16.36
N ASP A 367 17.87 -12.92 16.11
CA ASP A 367 18.64 -13.68 17.08
C ASP A 367 20.11 -13.25 17.03
N GLY A 368 20.52 -12.46 18.01
CA GLY A 368 21.89 -11.94 18.09
C GLY A 368 22.95 -13.00 18.38
N VAL A 369 22.56 -14.18 18.87
CA VAL A 369 23.49 -15.30 19.13
C VAL A 369 23.74 -16.09 17.85
N ARG A 370 22.68 -16.40 17.11
CA ARG A 370 22.75 -17.15 15.85
C ARG A 370 23.03 -16.28 14.63
N GLN A 371 22.91 -14.96 14.78
CA GLN A 371 23.05 -13.96 13.70
C GLN A 371 22.08 -14.22 12.54
N GLU A 372 20.80 -14.48 12.85
CA GLU A 372 19.77 -14.79 11.87
C GLU A 372 18.40 -14.25 12.26
N HIS A 373 17.49 -14.22 11.30
CA HIS A 373 16.07 -14.04 11.51
C HIS A 373 15.40 -15.41 11.71
N PRO A 374 15.02 -15.81 12.95
CA PRO A 374 14.55 -17.18 13.22
C PRO A 374 13.23 -17.51 12.51
N ASN A 375 12.42 -16.51 12.18
CA ASN A 375 11.14 -16.66 11.52
C ASN A 375 11.21 -16.38 10.00
N PHE A 376 12.41 -16.34 9.44
CA PHE A 376 12.61 -16.10 8.02
C PHE A 376 13.53 -17.18 7.38
N PRO A 377 13.18 -17.74 6.19
CA PRO A 377 11.93 -17.54 5.47
C PRO A 377 10.74 -18.26 6.14
N PRO A 378 9.51 -17.74 6.00
CA PRO A 378 8.31 -18.47 6.37
C PRO A 378 7.90 -19.46 5.27
N TYR A 379 7.13 -20.47 5.66
CA TYR A 379 6.55 -21.45 4.77
C TYR A 379 5.05 -21.54 5.01
N LEU A 380 4.25 -21.55 3.95
CA LEU A 380 2.84 -21.87 4.00
C LEU A 380 2.68 -23.39 3.95
N VAL A 381 1.93 -23.96 4.89
CA VAL A 381 1.54 -25.38 4.92
C VAL A 381 0.02 -25.45 5.00
N PHE A 382 -0.57 -26.29 4.15
CA PHE A 382 -2.02 -26.52 4.12
C PHE A 382 -2.34 -27.94 3.65
N ASP A 383 -3.60 -28.34 3.76
CA ASP A 383 -4.03 -29.72 3.47
C ASP A 383 -5.09 -29.81 2.37
N SER A 384 -5.61 -31.01 2.12
CA SER A 384 -6.66 -31.26 1.14
C SER A 384 -8.01 -30.65 1.51
N ASN A 385 -8.29 -30.36 2.79
CA ASN A 385 -9.49 -29.61 3.18
C ASN A 385 -9.42 -28.18 2.69
N TYR A 386 -8.23 -27.54 2.81
CA TYR A 386 -7.97 -26.23 2.23
C TYR A 386 -8.19 -26.24 0.72
N ARG A 387 -7.48 -27.16 0.01
CA ARG A 387 -7.53 -27.25 -1.45
C ARG A 387 -8.93 -27.43 -2.01
N ALA A 388 -9.78 -28.15 -1.28
CA ALA A 388 -11.16 -28.39 -1.69
C ALA A 388 -12.05 -27.14 -1.64
N LYS A 389 -11.67 -26.12 -0.88
CA LYS A 389 -12.58 -25.02 -0.54
C LYS A 389 -12.02 -23.62 -0.84
N TYR A 390 -10.72 -23.41 -0.69
CA TYR A 390 -10.11 -22.08 -0.75
C TYR A 390 -9.12 -21.93 -1.93
N PRO A 391 -8.97 -20.72 -2.46
CA PRO A 391 -8.02 -20.45 -3.54
C PRO A 391 -6.57 -20.36 -3.01
N LEU A 392 -5.61 -20.58 -3.91
CA LEU A 392 -4.21 -20.22 -3.71
C LEU A 392 -3.83 -19.16 -4.77
N GLY A 393 -3.83 -17.90 -4.40
CA GLY A 393 -3.72 -16.80 -5.34
C GLY A 393 -4.83 -16.82 -6.38
N THR A 394 -4.46 -17.02 -7.65
CA THR A 394 -5.38 -17.12 -8.78
C THR A 394 -5.83 -18.55 -9.09
N VAL A 395 -5.22 -19.55 -8.44
CA VAL A 395 -5.62 -20.95 -8.61
C VAL A 395 -6.88 -21.22 -7.77
N LEU A 396 -7.99 -21.51 -8.45
CA LEU A 396 -9.27 -21.77 -7.79
C LEU A 396 -9.31 -23.14 -7.11
N PRO A 397 -10.22 -23.34 -6.15
CA PRO A 397 -10.41 -24.64 -5.49
C PRO A 397 -10.51 -25.79 -6.50
N LEU A 398 -9.83 -26.89 -6.21
CA LEU A 398 -9.77 -28.11 -7.03
C LEU A 398 -9.10 -27.98 -8.41
N GLN A 399 -8.68 -26.81 -8.82
CA GLN A 399 -7.83 -26.67 -10.02
C GLN A 399 -6.43 -27.23 -9.76
N ASP A 400 -5.81 -27.79 -10.79
CA ASP A 400 -4.42 -28.25 -10.69
C ASP A 400 -3.46 -27.08 -10.48
N PHE A 401 -2.54 -27.27 -9.57
CA PHE A 401 -1.47 -26.29 -9.34
C PHE A 401 -0.51 -26.27 -10.53
N PRO A 402 -0.12 -25.10 -11.01
CA PRO A 402 0.98 -24.98 -11.96
C PRO A 402 2.24 -25.70 -11.44
N PRO A 403 3.00 -26.40 -12.29
CA PRO A 403 4.22 -27.08 -11.89
C PRO A 403 5.20 -26.12 -11.18
N GLY A 404 5.69 -26.52 -10.01
CA GLY A 404 6.64 -25.74 -9.20
C GLY A 404 6.00 -24.66 -8.33
N LEU A 405 4.67 -24.58 -8.25
CA LEU A 405 4.00 -23.66 -7.30
C LEU A 405 4.06 -24.18 -5.87
N VAL A 406 3.76 -25.46 -5.66
CA VAL A 406 3.70 -26.10 -4.34
C VAL A 406 4.47 -27.42 -4.34
N GLU A 407 5.03 -27.78 -3.19
CA GLU A 407 5.41 -29.15 -2.86
C GLU A 407 4.19 -29.90 -2.34
N THR A 408 4.10 -31.20 -2.67
CA THR A 408 2.99 -32.08 -2.29
C THR A 408 3.53 -33.39 -1.70
N ALA A 409 2.93 -33.86 -0.61
CA ALA A 409 3.30 -35.12 0.04
C ALA A 409 2.12 -35.76 0.77
N ASP A 410 2.17 -37.09 0.97
CA ASP A 410 1.14 -37.82 1.69
C ASP A 410 1.28 -37.72 3.21
N THR A 411 2.46 -37.30 3.70
CA THR A 411 2.74 -37.09 5.12
C THR A 411 3.39 -35.73 5.37
N LEU A 412 3.19 -35.20 6.58
CA LEU A 412 3.85 -33.95 7.00
C LEU A 412 5.38 -34.09 7.01
N ARG A 413 5.90 -35.27 7.37
CA ARG A 413 7.34 -35.55 7.39
C ARG A 413 7.96 -35.50 6.01
N GLU A 414 7.32 -36.08 5.02
CA GLU A 414 7.76 -36.01 3.62
C GLU A 414 7.68 -34.56 3.08
N LEU A 415 6.59 -33.83 3.43
CA LEU A 415 6.45 -32.43 3.05
C LEU A 415 7.59 -31.58 3.66
N ALA A 416 7.87 -31.79 4.96
CA ALA A 416 8.94 -31.10 5.65
C ALA A 416 10.31 -31.32 4.97
N ALA A 417 10.59 -32.57 4.57
CA ALA A 417 11.83 -32.91 3.85
C ALA A 417 11.93 -32.17 2.49
N LYS A 418 10.83 -32.09 1.73
CA LYS A 418 10.77 -31.36 0.46
C LYS A 418 10.96 -29.85 0.63
N LEU A 419 10.41 -29.27 1.70
CA LEU A 419 10.54 -27.86 2.01
C LEU A 419 11.85 -27.48 2.71
N GLY A 420 12.61 -28.47 3.24
CA GLY A 420 13.84 -28.23 4.00
C GLY A 420 13.58 -27.64 5.39
N ILE A 421 12.49 -28.04 6.05
CA ILE A 421 12.11 -27.64 7.42
C ILE A 421 12.18 -28.83 8.39
N ASP A 422 12.23 -28.54 9.70
CA ASP A 422 12.28 -29.57 10.73
C ASP A 422 10.97 -30.39 10.75
N ALA A 423 11.09 -31.69 10.51
CA ALA A 423 9.95 -32.59 10.39
C ALA A 423 9.25 -32.84 11.74
N ASP A 424 10.02 -33.03 12.80
CA ASP A 424 9.47 -33.26 14.14
C ASP A 424 8.80 -32.00 14.68
N GLY A 425 9.38 -30.83 14.37
CA GLY A 425 8.80 -29.52 14.66
C GLY A 425 7.44 -29.34 13.97
N LEU A 426 7.38 -29.64 12.66
CA LEU A 426 6.14 -29.51 11.89
C LEU A 426 5.05 -30.45 12.40
N GLU A 427 5.36 -31.73 12.65
CA GLU A 427 4.38 -32.68 13.15
C GLU A 427 3.83 -32.27 14.52
N ARG A 428 4.69 -31.83 15.45
CA ARG A 428 4.25 -31.32 16.76
C ARG A 428 3.37 -30.08 16.62
N THR A 429 3.77 -29.13 15.75
CA THR A 429 3.02 -27.90 15.50
C THR A 429 1.63 -28.18 14.95
N VAL A 430 1.51 -29.05 13.95
CA VAL A 430 0.21 -29.39 13.35
C VAL A 430 -0.67 -30.13 14.35
N MET A 431 -0.13 -31.08 15.11
CA MET A 431 -0.88 -31.79 16.15
C MET A 431 -1.43 -30.81 17.20
N HIS A 432 -0.62 -29.88 17.69
CA HIS A 432 -1.02 -28.86 18.66
C HIS A 432 -2.07 -27.91 18.07
N PHE A 433 -1.85 -27.42 16.85
CA PHE A 433 -2.79 -26.54 16.15
C PHE A 433 -4.15 -27.23 15.91
N ASN A 434 -4.15 -28.51 15.55
CA ASN A 434 -5.38 -29.27 15.35
C ASN A 434 -6.19 -29.38 16.64
N GLY A 435 -5.55 -29.53 17.81
CA GLY A 435 -6.21 -29.48 19.11
C GLY A 435 -6.92 -28.16 19.34
N MET A 436 -6.22 -27.03 19.14
CA MET A 436 -6.79 -25.69 19.26
C MET A 436 -7.91 -25.44 18.23
N ALA A 437 -7.76 -25.94 17.01
CA ALA A 437 -8.79 -25.82 15.98
C ALA A 437 -10.07 -26.59 16.33
N ALA A 438 -9.95 -27.73 17.02
CA ALA A 438 -11.09 -28.48 17.53
C ALA A 438 -11.80 -27.76 18.69
N GLU A 439 -11.06 -27.06 19.53
CA GLU A 439 -11.60 -26.22 20.61
C GLU A 439 -12.21 -24.91 20.08
N GLY A 440 -11.81 -24.48 18.87
CA GLY A 440 -12.21 -23.20 18.27
C GLY A 440 -11.45 -21.97 18.82
N VAL A 441 -10.35 -22.17 19.57
CA VAL A 441 -9.56 -21.11 20.21
C VAL A 441 -8.09 -21.32 19.96
N ASP A 442 -7.40 -20.30 19.41
CA ASP A 442 -5.94 -20.28 19.30
C ASP A 442 -5.34 -19.68 20.58
N HIS A 443 -4.85 -20.54 21.47
CA HIS A 443 -4.23 -20.13 22.73
C HIS A 443 -2.82 -19.56 22.56
N ASP A 444 -2.16 -19.82 21.43
CA ASP A 444 -0.78 -19.39 21.20
C ASP A 444 -0.72 -17.92 20.74
N PHE A 445 -1.58 -17.53 19.78
CA PHE A 445 -1.50 -16.22 19.12
C PHE A 445 -2.84 -15.49 19.01
N GLY A 446 -3.95 -16.11 19.46
CA GLY A 446 -5.28 -15.50 19.43
C GLY A 446 -5.86 -15.35 18.03
N ARG A 447 -5.51 -16.22 17.09
CA ARG A 447 -5.99 -16.18 15.71
C ARG A 447 -7.52 -16.23 15.64
N GLY A 448 -8.09 -15.26 14.90
CA GLY A 448 -9.54 -15.10 14.75
C GLY A 448 -10.20 -14.21 15.82
N THR A 449 -9.43 -13.55 16.69
CA THR A 449 -9.97 -12.62 17.71
C THR A 449 -10.16 -11.19 17.20
N TYR A 450 -9.51 -10.81 16.10
CA TYR A 450 -9.67 -9.49 15.49
C TYR A 450 -10.78 -9.51 14.43
N PRO A 451 -11.86 -8.72 14.58
CA PRO A 451 -12.96 -8.66 13.61
C PRO A 451 -12.48 -8.32 12.20
N TRP A 452 -11.48 -7.45 12.08
CA TRP A 452 -10.87 -7.13 10.77
C TRP A 452 -10.25 -8.36 10.11
N ALA A 453 -9.46 -9.14 10.85
CA ALA A 453 -8.82 -10.35 10.33
C ALA A 453 -9.85 -11.41 9.92
N ALA A 454 -10.90 -11.58 10.76
CA ALA A 454 -12.02 -12.48 10.47
C ALA A 454 -12.75 -12.07 9.17
N MET A 455 -12.93 -10.77 8.93
CA MET A 455 -13.58 -10.27 7.71
C MET A 455 -12.71 -10.46 6.46
N MET A 456 -11.40 -10.28 6.58
CA MET A 456 -10.48 -10.37 5.45
C MET A 456 -10.16 -11.81 5.04
N THR A 457 -9.95 -12.70 6.02
CA THR A 457 -9.40 -14.05 5.80
C THR A 457 -10.24 -15.16 6.41
N GLY A 458 -11.33 -14.83 7.10
CA GLY A 458 -12.16 -15.80 7.80
C GLY A 458 -13.28 -16.39 6.96
N ASP A 459 -13.57 -17.66 7.19
CA ASP A 459 -14.77 -18.34 6.68
C ASP A 459 -15.89 -18.25 7.73
N SER A 460 -16.84 -17.37 7.51
CA SER A 460 -17.97 -17.12 8.42
C SER A 460 -18.89 -18.32 8.65
N SER A 461 -18.71 -19.43 7.92
CA SER A 461 -19.45 -20.69 8.16
C SER A 461 -18.90 -21.49 9.35
N ARG A 462 -17.78 -21.05 9.97
CA ARG A 462 -17.12 -21.74 11.09
C ARG A 462 -17.32 -20.99 12.40
N PRO A 463 -17.30 -21.67 13.55
CA PRO A 463 -17.37 -21.02 14.87
C PRO A 463 -16.23 -20.01 15.09
N ASN A 464 -14.98 -20.41 14.85
CA ASN A 464 -13.86 -19.47 14.66
C ASN A 464 -13.57 -19.41 13.17
N PRO A 465 -13.75 -18.24 12.53
CA PRO A 465 -13.68 -18.13 11.08
C PRO A 465 -12.28 -18.39 10.50
N ASN A 466 -11.24 -18.33 11.30
CA ASN A 466 -9.85 -18.49 10.86
C ASN A 466 -9.23 -19.86 11.23
N LEU A 467 -9.95 -20.73 11.98
CA LEU A 467 -9.41 -22.02 12.40
C LEU A 467 -10.03 -23.19 11.63
N GLY A 468 -9.16 -24.15 11.28
CA GLY A 468 -9.53 -25.42 10.69
C GLY A 468 -8.35 -26.37 10.75
N PRO A 469 -8.55 -27.67 11.18
CA PRO A 469 -7.46 -28.60 11.35
C PRO A 469 -6.77 -28.95 10.01
N LEU A 470 -5.48 -29.25 10.06
CA LEU A 470 -4.70 -29.83 8.97
C LEU A 470 -4.61 -31.34 9.21
N ASP A 471 -5.60 -32.10 8.75
CA ASP A 471 -5.76 -33.52 9.10
C ASP A 471 -6.05 -34.45 7.91
N LYS A 472 -6.00 -33.90 6.66
CA LYS A 472 -6.37 -34.64 5.47
C LYS A 472 -5.28 -34.57 4.40
N ALA A 473 -4.59 -35.70 4.19
CA ALA A 473 -3.63 -35.84 3.09
C ALA A 473 -4.30 -35.74 1.70
N PRO A 474 -3.55 -35.39 0.64
CA PRO A 474 -2.17 -34.93 0.69
C PRO A 474 -2.04 -33.55 1.31
N TYR A 475 -0.84 -33.28 1.84
CA TYR A 475 -0.41 -31.99 2.37
C TYR A 475 0.35 -31.22 1.29
N TYR A 476 0.26 -29.91 1.38
CA TYR A 476 0.88 -28.99 0.42
C TYR A 476 1.69 -27.92 1.15
N GLY A 477 2.73 -27.44 0.51
CA GLY A 477 3.48 -26.33 1.08
C GLY A 477 4.33 -25.60 0.05
N LEU A 478 4.67 -24.36 0.39
CA LEU A 478 5.59 -23.53 -0.39
C LEU A 478 6.35 -22.56 0.50
N ARG A 479 7.57 -22.22 0.07
CA ARG A 479 8.34 -21.13 0.67
C ARG A 479 7.68 -19.80 0.32
N LEU A 480 7.54 -18.92 1.32
CA LEU A 480 7.10 -17.56 1.13
C LEU A 480 8.30 -16.59 1.09
N HIS A 481 8.10 -15.48 0.43
CA HIS A 481 9.03 -14.38 0.27
C HIS A 481 8.42 -13.10 0.86
N VAL A 482 9.26 -12.10 1.12
CA VAL A 482 8.77 -10.78 1.51
C VAL A 482 8.52 -9.94 0.26
N ALA A 483 7.31 -9.39 0.14
CA ALA A 483 6.92 -8.55 -0.97
C ALA A 483 6.35 -7.20 -0.49
N SER A 484 6.96 -6.12 -0.96
CA SER A 484 6.50 -4.76 -0.67
C SER A 484 5.18 -4.44 -1.38
N VAL A 485 4.32 -3.71 -0.68
CA VAL A 485 3.06 -3.18 -1.23
C VAL A 485 3.09 -1.66 -1.38
N GLY A 486 4.28 -1.05 -1.41
CA GLY A 486 4.43 0.37 -1.66
C GLY A 486 4.30 1.25 -0.42
N ILE A 487 4.72 0.78 0.75
CA ILE A 487 4.70 1.56 2.00
C ILE A 487 6.06 1.38 2.68
N ASN A 488 6.96 2.32 2.44
CA ASN A 488 8.35 2.21 2.85
C ASN A 488 8.60 2.87 4.21
N ALA A 489 9.61 2.37 4.95
CA ALA A 489 10.00 2.88 6.26
C ALA A 489 10.72 4.23 6.21
N ALA A 490 11.32 4.58 5.07
CA ALA A 490 12.15 5.78 4.91
C ALA A 490 11.67 6.69 3.77
N GLY A 491 12.05 7.96 3.85
CA GLY A 491 11.78 8.98 2.85
C GLY A 491 12.46 10.30 3.21
N LEU A 492 12.12 11.37 2.50
CA LEU A 492 12.60 12.72 2.81
C LEU A 492 11.86 13.27 4.04
N ARG A 493 12.61 13.84 4.99
CA ARG A 493 12.00 14.54 6.13
C ARG A 493 11.28 15.80 5.67
N THR A 494 10.04 16.00 6.11
CA THR A 494 9.22 17.18 5.78
C THR A 494 8.63 17.82 7.04
N ASN A 495 8.20 19.07 6.92
CA ASN A 495 7.37 19.74 7.92
C ASN A 495 5.86 19.55 7.61
N ALA A 496 5.01 20.13 8.45
CA ALA A 496 3.56 20.01 8.36
C ALA A 496 2.93 20.56 7.05
N VAL A 497 3.65 21.36 6.26
CA VAL A 497 3.20 21.82 4.93
C VAL A 497 3.87 21.05 3.78
N GLY A 498 4.59 19.98 4.09
CA GLY A 498 5.26 19.13 3.10
C GLY A 498 6.58 19.69 2.57
N GLN A 499 7.13 20.80 3.11
CA GLN A 499 8.46 21.28 2.70
C GLN A 499 9.54 20.32 3.18
N VAL A 500 10.49 20.01 2.30
CA VAL A 500 11.64 19.14 2.61
C VAL A 500 12.62 19.88 3.53
N ILE A 501 13.13 19.17 4.52
CA ILE A 501 14.06 19.69 5.53
C ILE A 501 15.49 19.33 5.15
N HIS A 502 16.36 20.33 5.11
CA HIS A 502 17.80 20.18 4.90
C HIS A 502 18.45 19.53 6.13
N VAL A 503 19.59 18.84 5.97
CA VAL A 503 20.38 18.23 7.07
C VAL A 503 20.78 19.21 8.18
N ARG A 504 20.73 20.51 7.95
CA ARG A 504 20.96 21.58 8.93
C ARG A 504 19.68 22.06 9.63
N GLY A 505 18.54 21.33 9.47
CA GLY A 505 17.28 21.60 10.16
C GLY A 505 16.40 22.71 9.58
N ARG A 506 16.80 23.38 8.51
CA ARG A 506 16.00 24.43 7.83
C ARG A 506 15.23 23.86 6.62
N PRO A 507 14.07 24.41 6.27
CA PRO A 507 13.40 24.04 5.02
C PRO A 507 14.28 24.33 3.80
N ILE A 508 14.21 23.45 2.80
CA ILE A 508 14.75 23.71 1.46
C ILE A 508 13.70 24.48 0.68
N GLU A 509 14.02 25.73 0.37
CA GLU A 509 13.08 26.60 -0.31
C GLU A 509 12.76 26.09 -1.71
N GLY A 510 11.46 26.13 -2.10
CA GLY A 510 11.00 25.63 -3.39
C GLY A 510 10.86 24.12 -3.50
N LEU A 511 11.14 23.34 -2.43
CA LEU A 511 11.05 21.89 -2.49
C LEU A 511 10.06 21.32 -1.48
N TYR A 512 9.19 20.43 -2.00
CA TYR A 512 8.19 19.68 -1.23
C TYR A 512 8.32 18.18 -1.52
N ALA A 513 7.96 17.34 -0.55
CA ALA A 513 7.82 15.89 -0.74
C ALA A 513 6.54 15.39 -0.08
N VAL A 514 5.81 14.50 -0.76
CA VAL A 514 4.51 14.03 -0.33
C VAL A 514 4.30 12.53 -0.60
N GLY A 515 3.35 11.91 0.08
CA GLY A 515 3.14 10.47 0.00
C GLY A 515 4.41 9.71 0.43
N ASN A 516 4.74 8.64 -0.28
CA ASN A 516 5.91 7.80 0.07
C ASN A 516 7.27 8.40 -0.34
N SER A 517 7.30 9.57 -0.99
CA SER A 517 8.54 10.35 -1.14
C SER A 517 8.94 11.04 0.16
N ALA A 518 7.98 11.26 1.08
CA ALA A 518 8.22 11.75 2.43
C ALA A 518 8.32 10.59 3.43
N ALA A 519 9.20 10.74 4.42
CA ALA A 519 9.32 9.80 5.53
C ALA A 519 7.98 9.68 6.28
N PRO A 520 7.59 8.49 6.77
CA PRO A 520 6.29 8.26 7.41
C PRO A 520 6.26 8.74 8.88
N LEU A 521 6.81 9.93 9.15
CA LEU A 521 6.88 10.54 10.49
C LEU A 521 5.51 11.03 10.99
N ASP A 522 4.51 11.03 10.16
CA ASP A 522 3.12 11.34 10.47
C ASP A 522 2.35 10.13 11.03
N ILE A 523 2.77 8.91 10.68
CA ILE A 523 2.13 7.66 11.15
C ILE A 523 3.04 6.85 12.07
N GLY A 524 4.34 7.12 12.10
CA GLY A 524 5.31 6.40 12.95
C GLY A 524 5.50 4.95 12.53
N ALA A 525 5.69 4.06 13.52
CA ALA A 525 6.05 2.65 13.29
C ALA A 525 4.87 1.74 12.93
N GLY A 526 3.63 2.20 13.07
CA GLY A 526 2.43 1.43 12.77
C GLY A 526 1.78 1.78 11.45
N TYR A 527 0.80 0.98 11.06
CA TYR A 527 0.05 1.18 9.83
C TYR A 527 -1.41 0.75 9.97
N GLN A 528 -2.27 1.40 9.20
CA GLN A 528 -3.67 1.13 9.01
C GLN A 528 -3.98 1.26 7.52
N SER A 529 -4.78 0.36 6.91
CA SER A 529 -5.15 0.49 5.49
C SER A 529 -5.74 1.87 5.19
N GLY A 530 -5.41 2.39 4.02
CA GLY A 530 -5.84 3.72 3.62
C GLY A 530 -5.01 4.89 4.15
N LEU A 531 -4.15 4.71 5.17
CA LEU A 531 -3.28 5.79 5.68
C LEU A 531 -2.29 6.28 4.63
N SER A 532 -1.73 5.39 3.80
CA SER A 532 -0.79 5.80 2.76
C SER A 532 -1.45 6.72 1.72
N ASN A 533 -2.70 6.41 1.32
CA ASN A 533 -3.47 7.27 0.44
C ASN A 533 -3.87 8.58 1.13
N LEU A 534 -4.26 8.53 2.40
CA LEU A 534 -4.55 9.76 3.18
C LEU A 534 -3.32 10.68 3.25
N ARG A 535 -2.14 10.14 3.60
CA ARG A 535 -0.88 10.90 3.64
C ARG A 535 -0.61 11.59 2.31
N GLY A 536 -0.73 10.85 1.20
CA GLY A 536 -0.57 11.41 -0.14
C GLY A 536 -1.55 12.55 -0.40
N MET A 537 -2.83 12.32 -0.18
CA MET A 537 -3.89 13.29 -0.40
C MET A 537 -3.72 14.55 0.46
N VAL A 538 -3.48 14.40 1.75
CA VAL A 538 -3.33 15.50 2.72
C VAL A 538 -2.12 16.34 2.44
N PHE A 539 -0.94 15.73 2.38
CA PHE A 539 0.29 16.50 2.21
C PHE A 539 0.44 17.03 0.78
N GLY A 540 -0.15 16.34 -0.23
CA GLY A 540 -0.29 16.89 -1.58
C GLY A 540 -1.12 18.19 -1.60
N TYR A 541 -2.26 18.17 -0.93
CA TYR A 541 -3.11 19.35 -0.76
C TYR A 541 -2.39 20.48 -0.02
N ARG A 542 -1.74 20.19 1.13
CA ARG A 542 -1.03 21.20 1.93
C ARG A 542 0.16 21.81 1.20
N ALA A 543 0.98 20.98 0.54
CA ALA A 543 2.11 21.43 -0.25
C ALA A 543 1.69 22.38 -1.38
N ALA A 544 0.60 22.05 -2.06
CA ALA A 544 0.02 22.89 -3.10
C ALA A 544 -0.43 24.26 -2.59
N LEU A 545 -1.14 24.29 -1.46
CA LEU A 545 -1.60 25.54 -0.83
C LEU A 545 -0.41 26.43 -0.45
N HIS A 546 0.64 25.84 0.14
CA HIS A 546 1.82 26.60 0.55
C HIS A 546 2.63 27.08 -0.68
N ALA A 547 2.84 26.22 -1.68
CA ALA A 547 3.54 26.60 -2.91
C ALA A 547 2.81 27.72 -3.67
N ALA A 548 1.47 27.66 -3.73
CA ALA A 548 0.67 28.69 -4.43
C ALA A 548 0.76 30.10 -3.80
N GLN A 549 1.13 30.21 -2.52
CA GLN A 549 1.33 31.48 -1.83
C GLN A 549 2.71 32.12 -2.07
N ARG A 550 3.65 31.37 -2.63
CA ARG A 550 4.98 31.92 -2.97
C ARG A 550 4.88 32.83 -4.17
N SER A 551 5.58 33.96 -4.09
CA SER A 551 5.68 34.97 -5.16
C SER A 551 6.65 34.59 -6.26
#